data_445d57fb5330a67b30f94b413f6e95de
#
_entry.id   445d57fb5330a67b30f94b413f6e95de
#
_cell.length_a   1.000
_cell.length_b   1.000
_cell.length_c   1.000
_cell.angle_alpha   90.00
_cell.angle_beta   90.00
_cell.angle_gamma   90.00
#
_symmetry.space_group_name_H-M   'P 1'
#
loop_
_entity.id
_entity.type
_entity.pdbx_description
1 polymer ?
#
loop_
_entity_poly.entity_id
_entity_poly.type
_entity_poly.pdbx_seq_one_letter_code
_entity_poly.pdbx_strand_id
1 'polypeptide(L)'
;MPGLNTSSTADISFMLLIFFLVTTSMDTDQGLARSLPKPPEDDQLNNEIKVKERNILNIRINKDNYLLIGDDYATLADVKERAKEFIKNEDNKPNLPELKPHKVKELGKTFMVTENHVISVQTDRGTDYGVYFAVQDALVSAYNEIRDEFSKQEFGYKYDQLDADQQKIVRDVYPQKISEAEPKKYGGQQ
;
A
#
# COMPACT_ATOMS: atom_id res chain seq x y z
N MET A 1 -17.15 65.19 14.45
CA MET A 1 -16.33 63.95 14.52
C MET A 1 -16.18 63.41 13.12
N PRO A 2 -14.96 63.17 12.60
CA PRO A 2 -14.81 62.57 11.30
C PRO A 2 -15.37 61.15 11.29
N GLY A 3 -16.30 60.87 10.44
CA GLY A 3 -16.88 59.52 10.27
C GLY A 3 -15.84 58.54 9.77
N LEU A 4 -15.78 57.35 10.37
CA LEU A 4 -14.97 56.23 9.87
C LEU A 4 -15.35 55.91 8.43
N ASN A 5 -14.36 55.87 7.54
CA ASN A 5 -14.59 55.49 6.15
C ASN A 5 -14.79 53.98 6.06
N THR A 6 -16.06 53.55 6.19
CA THR A 6 -16.43 52.13 6.19
C THR A 6 -16.11 51.43 4.86
N SER A 7 -15.99 52.17 3.78
CA SER A 7 -15.64 51.62 2.45
C SER A 7 -14.19 51.08 2.43
N SER A 8 -13.24 51.83 3.05
CA SER A 8 -11.85 51.36 3.12
C SER A 8 -11.68 50.14 4.04
N THR A 9 -12.47 50.08 5.12
CA THR A 9 -12.44 48.94 6.03
C THR A 9 -13.02 47.68 5.37
N ALA A 10 -14.08 47.84 4.57
CA ALA A 10 -14.67 46.72 3.81
C ALA A 10 -13.70 46.17 2.76
N ASP A 11 -12.95 47.05 2.09
CA ASP A 11 -11.96 46.63 1.08
C ASP A 11 -10.82 45.84 1.69
N ILE A 12 -10.28 46.31 2.82
CA ILE A 12 -9.24 45.59 3.57
C ILE A 12 -9.75 44.23 4.04
N SER A 13 -10.99 44.15 4.53
CA SER A 13 -11.60 42.89 4.98
C SER A 13 -11.79 41.92 3.83
N PHE A 14 -12.20 42.42 2.67
CA PHE A 14 -12.37 41.62 1.47
C PHE A 14 -11.02 41.10 0.93
N MET A 15 -9.99 41.93 0.91
CA MET A 15 -8.63 41.51 0.50
C MET A 15 -8.05 40.48 1.45
N LEU A 16 -8.26 40.62 2.78
CA LEU A 16 -7.87 39.62 3.75
C LEU A 16 -8.63 38.28 3.55
N LEU A 17 -9.92 38.34 3.25
CA LEU A 17 -10.72 37.16 2.97
C LEU A 17 -10.17 36.40 1.76
N ILE A 18 -9.91 37.11 0.64
CA ILE A 18 -9.34 36.52 -0.57
C ILE A 18 -7.95 35.96 -0.29
N PHE A 19 -7.11 36.69 0.45
CA PHE A 19 -5.78 36.24 0.84
C PHE A 19 -5.85 34.92 1.63
N PHE A 20 -6.69 34.82 2.63
CA PHE A 20 -6.88 33.58 3.38
C PHE A 20 -7.45 32.45 2.48
N LEU A 21 -8.38 32.76 1.59
CA LEU A 21 -8.97 31.76 0.71
C LEU A 21 -7.92 31.18 -0.27
N VAL A 22 -7.01 31.99 -0.78
CA VAL A 22 -5.92 31.54 -1.66
C VAL A 22 -4.81 30.82 -0.88
N THR A 23 -4.46 31.30 0.33
CA THR A 23 -3.41 30.68 1.16
C THR A 23 -3.85 29.40 1.87
N THR A 24 -5.17 29.20 2.09
CA THR A 24 -5.72 27.96 2.68
C THR A 24 -6.00 26.87 1.63
N SER A 25 -5.87 27.16 0.34
CA SER A 25 -5.84 26.13 -0.70
C SER A 25 -4.50 25.39 -0.64
N MET A 26 -4.30 24.64 0.45
CA MET A 26 -3.23 23.67 0.51
C MET A 26 -3.63 22.51 -0.40
N ASP A 27 -2.87 22.30 -1.48
CA ASP A 27 -2.86 21.01 -2.15
C ASP A 27 -2.57 19.96 -1.07
N THR A 28 -3.58 19.15 -0.78
CA THR A 28 -3.35 17.96 0.04
C THR A 28 -2.48 17.06 -0.81
N ASP A 29 -1.18 17.05 -0.52
CA ASP A 29 -0.29 16.03 -1.05
C ASP A 29 -0.99 14.68 -0.86
N GLN A 30 -1.33 14.04 -1.97
CA GLN A 30 -1.89 12.70 -1.95
C GLN A 30 -0.77 11.73 -1.59
N GLY A 31 -0.40 11.72 -0.33
CA GLY A 31 0.50 10.73 0.22
C GLY A 31 -0.11 9.34 0.12
N LEU A 32 0.73 8.32 0.07
CA LEU A 32 0.29 6.92 0.17
C LEU A 32 -0.51 6.73 1.46
N ALA A 33 -1.82 6.57 1.33
CA ALA A 33 -2.69 6.24 2.45
C ALA A 33 -2.35 4.82 2.92
N ARG A 34 -1.60 4.71 4.01
CA ARG A 34 -1.23 3.43 4.63
C ARG A 34 -1.95 3.28 5.95
N SER A 35 -2.72 2.20 6.08
CA SER A 35 -3.26 1.79 7.36
C SER A 35 -2.15 1.10 8.16
N LEU A 36 -1.74 1.69 9.28
CA LEU A 36 -0.83 1.02 10.21
C LEU A 36 -1.52 -0.22 10.79
N PRO A 37 -0.80 -1.34 10.94
CA PRO A 37 -1.31 -2.50 11.65
C PRO A 37 -1.77 -2.08 13.05
N LYS A 38 -2.90 -2.62 13.50
CA LYS A 38 -3.32 -2.44 14.90
C LYS A 38 -2.23 -3.06 15.80
N PRO A 39 -1.91 -2.44 16.95
CA PRO A 39 -1.04 -3.10 17.94
C PRO A 39 -1.56 -4.51 18.23
N PRO A 40 -0.69 -5.52 18.37
CA PRO A 40 -1.14 -6.86 18.73
C PRO A 40 -1.86 -6.79 20.08
N GLU A 41 -3.08 -7.32 20.14
CA GLU A 41 -3.78 -7.54 21.39
C GLU A 41 -3.02 -8.65 22.13
N ASP A 42 -2.80 -8.51 23.45
CA ASP A 42 -1.94 -9.37 24.28
C ASP A 42 -2.30 -10.87 24.24
N ASP A 43 -3.46 -11.25 23.73
CA ASP A 43 -3.91 -12.64 23.59
C ASP A 43 -3.39 -13.37 22.34
N GLN A 44 -2.62 -12.71 21.45
CA GLN A 44 -2.11 -13.30 20.21
C GLN A 44 -0.66 -13.80 20.31
N LEU A 45 -0.01 -13.68 21.46
CA LEU A 45 1.39 -14.09 21.67
C LEU A 45 1.64 -15.62 21.55
N ASN A 46 0.61 -16.44 21.43
CA ASN A 46 0.76 -17.90 21.34
C ASN A 46 0.40 -18.52 19.98
N ASN A 47 -0.06 -17.76 19.03
CA ASN A 47 -0.20 -18.22 17.66
C ASN A 47 0.90 -17.60 16.79
N GLU A 48 2.14 -18.01 16.97
CA GLU A 48 3.13 -17.96 15.90
C GLU A 48 2.58 -18.83 14.76
N ILE A 49 1.76 -18.21 13.92
CA ILE A 49 1.52 -18.73 12.58
C ILE A 49 2.89 -18.68 11.92
N LYS A 50 3.60 -19.79 11.92
CA LYS A 50 4.81 -19.96 11.10
C LYS A 50 4.36 -19.75 9.68
N VAL A 51 4.46 -18.51 9.22
CA VAL A 51 4.19 -18.18 7.82
C VAL A 51 5.20 -19.00 7.03
N LYS A 52 4.72 -19.94 6.20
CA LYS A 52 5.60 -20.77 5.38
C LYS A 52 6.45 -19.83 4.53
N GLU A 53 7.75 -20.11 4.37
CA GLU A 53 8.68 -19.26 3.61
C GLU A 53 8.15 -18.88 2.22
N ARG A 54 7.46 -19.80 1.55
CA ARG A 54 6.81 -19.55 0.26
C ARG A 54 5.72 -18.48 0.28
N ASN A 55 5.20 -18.11 1.47
CA ASN A 55 4.17 -17.09 1.63
C ASN A 55 4.75 -15.71 1.91
N ILE A 56 6.07 -15.57 1.91
CA ILE A 56 6.76 -14.31 2.16
C ILE A 56 7.56 -13.90 0.93
N LEU A 57 7.22 -12.76 0.35
CA LEU A 57 8.06 -12.11 -0.66
C LEU A 57 8.99 -11.12 0.02
N ASN A 58 10.26 -11.45 0.11
CA ASN A 58 11.26 -10.58 0.72
C ASN A 58 11.81 -9.61 -0.32
N ILE A 59 11.62 -8.32 -0.11
CA ILE A 59 12.20 -7.23 -0.90
C ILE A 59 13.19 -6.50 0.00
N ARG A 60 14.45 -6.44 -0.41
CA ARG A 60 15.52 -5.78 0.33
C ARG A 60 16.10 -4.63 -0.48
N ILE A 61 16.34 -3.51 0.18
CA ILE A 61 17.00 -2.35 -0.41
C ILE A 61 18.26 -2.11 0.41
N ASN A 62 19.43 -2.23 -0.23
CA ASN A 62 20.68 -2.02 0.46
C ASN A 62 21.07 -0.54 0.54
N LYS A 63 22.13 -0.24 1.30
CA LYS A 63 22.67 1.13 1.46
C LYS A 63 23.09 1.80 0.16
N ASP A 64 23.40 1.02 -0.87
CA ASP A 64 23.82 1.49 -2.20
C ASP A 64 22.62 1.59 -3.16
N ASN A 65 21.38 1.48 -2.62
CA ASN A 65 20.12 1.57 -3.34
C ASN A 65 19.84 0.45 -4.35
N TYR A 66 20.54 -0.69 -4.23
CA TYR A 66 20.22 -1.87 -5.03
C TYR A 66 19.02 -2.60 -4.44
N LEU A 67 18.13 -3.02 -5.33
CA LEU A 67 16.94 -3.81 -5.01
C LEU A 67 17.24 -5.30 -5.15
N LEU A 68 16.82 -6.09 -4.17
CA LEU A 68 16.84 -7.54 -4.22
C LEU A 68 15.45 -8.09 -3.92
N ILE A 69 15.02 -9.07 -4.70
CA ILE A 69 13.80 -9.85 -4.44
C ILE A 69 14.24 -11.29 -4.16
N GLY A 70 14.09 -11.73 -2.92
CA GLY A 70 14.78 -12.92 -2.44
C GLY A 70 16.29 -12.70 -2.47
N ASP A 71 17.01 -13.44 -3.30
CA ASP A 71 18.47 -13.32 -3.48
C ASP A 71 18.87 -12.73 -4.86
N ASP A 72 17.89 -12.42 -5.71
CA ASP A 72 18.12 -11.90 -7.06
C ASP A 72 18.08 -10.37 -7.08
N TYR A 73 19.01 -9.75 -7.84
CA TYR A 73 18.90 -8.32 -8.13
C TYR A 73 17.68 -8.03 -9.00
N ALA A 74 17.01 -6.92 -8.70
CA ALA A 74 15.76 -6.56 -9.35
C ALA A 74 15.69 -5.06 -9.68
N THR A 75 14.84 -4.70 -10.62
CA THR A 75 14.43 -3.33 -10.93
C THR A 75 13.06 -3.00 -10.31
N LEU A 76 12.67 -1.74 -10.30
CA LEU A 76 11.33 -1.33 -9.86
C LEU A 76 10.21 -1.99 -10.69
N ALA A 77 10.43 -2.21 -11.99
CA ALA A 77 9.48 -2.92 -12.84
C ALA A 77 9.34 -4.39 -12.40
N ASP A 78 10.45 -5.06 -12.07
CA ASP A 78 10.45 -6.44 -11.57
C ASP A 78 9.71 -6.54 -10.22
N VAL A 79 9.84 -5.54 -9.34
CA VAL A 79 9.10 -5.49 -8.06
C VAL A 79 7.60 -5.58 -8.31
N LYS A 80 7.08 -4.78 -9.24
CA LYS A 80 5.66 -4.76 -9.56
C LYS A 80 5.17 -6.08 -10.15
N GLU A 81 5.88 -6.60 -11.16
CA GLU A 81 5.49 -7.84 -11.84
C GLU A 81 5.58 -9.05 -10.91
N ARG A 82 6.67 -9.19 -10.15
CA ARG A 82 6.82 -10.28 -9.18
C ARG A 82 5.80 -10.18 -8.03
N ALA A 83 5.46 -8.97 -7.59
CA ALA A 83 4.39 -8.79 -6.60
C ALA A 83 3.03 -9.25 -7.15
N LYS A 84 2.69 -8.91 -8.39
CA LYS A 84 1.45 -9.37 -9.03
C LYS A 84 1.40 -10.90 -9.14
N GLU A 85 2.47 -11.52 -9.63
CA GLU A 85 2.57 -12.99 -9.72
C GLU A 85 2.44 -13.64 -8.34
N PHE A 86 3.11 -13.08 -7.33
CA PHE A 86 3.09 -13.57 -5.96
C PHE A 86 1.69 -13.48 -5.31
N ILE A 87 0.98 -12.38 -5.52
CA ILE A 87 -0.35 -12.15 -4.96
C ILE A 87 -1.39 -13.04 -5.67
N LYS A 88 -1.32 -13.18 -6.98
CA LYS A 88 -2.32 -13.91 -7.77
C LYS A 88 -2.07 -15.43 -7.78
N ASN A 89 -0.83 -15.84 -7.95
CA ASN A 89 -0.41 -17.24 -8.12
C ASN A 89 -1.38 -18.06 -9.02
N GLU A 90 -1.74 -17.52 -10.18
CA GLU A 90 -2.76 -18.10 -11.06
C GLU A 90 -2.48 -19.56 -11.44
N ASP A 91 -1.21 -19.91 -11.63
CA ASP A 91 -0.75 -21.26 -12.00
C ASP A 91 -0.63 -22.20 -10.79
N ASN A 92 -0.95 -21.73 -9.57
CA ASN A 92 -0.78 -22.48 -8.32
C ASN A 92 0.63 -23.09 -8.17
N LYS A 93 1.66 -22.29 -8.44
CA LYS A 93 3.06 -22.73 -8.36
C LYS A 93 3.43 -23.11 -6.92
N PRO A 94 4.17 -24.19 -6.68
CA PRO A 94 4.47 -24.67 -5.32
C PRO A 94 5.43 -23.76 -4.55
N ASN A 95 6.20 -22.91 -5.23
CA ASN A 95 7.10 -21.92 -4.65
C ASN A 95 6.43 -20.58 -4.31
N LEU A 96 5.19 -20.40 -4.69
CA LEU A 96 4.38 -19.21 -4.43
C LEU A 96 3.32 -19.50 -3.34
N PRO A 97 2.66 -18.46 -2.79
CA PRO A 97 1.65 -18.61 -1.76
C PRO A 97 0.51 -19.54 -2.19
N GLU A 98 0.06 -20.37 -1.27
CA GLU A 98 -0.99 -21.33 -1.50
C GLU A 98 -2.34 -20.64 -1.75
N LEU A 99 -3.03 -21.07 -2.81
CA LEU A 99 -4.39 -20.65 -3.09
C LEU A 99 -5.37 -21.32 -2.12
N LYS A 100 -6.25 -20.51 -1.53
CA LYS A 100 -7.33 -20.99 -0.68
C LYS A 100 -8.68 -20.48 -1.16
N PRO A 101 -9.75 -21.26 -0.96
CA PRO A 101 -11.09 -20.83 -1.31
C PRO A 101 -11.56 -19.72 -0.34
N HIS A 102 -11.82 -18.54 -0.88
CA HIS A 102 -12.39 -17.39 -0.17
C HIS A 102 -13.82 -17.16 -0.64
N LYS A 103 -14.78 -17.28 0.27
CA LYS A 103 -16.21 -17.16 -0.05
C LYS A 103 -16.68 -15.71 0.18
N VAL A 104 -17.04 -15.04 -0.90
CA VAL A 104 -17.64 -13.70 -0.86
C VAL A 104 -19.16 -13.84 -0.82
N LYS A 105 -19.75 -13.56 0.32
CA LYS A 105 -21.19 -13.75 0.56
C LYS A 105 -22.05 -12.86 -0.33
N GLU A 106 -21.62 -11.63 -0.51
CA GLU A 106 -22.31 -10.58 -1.27
C GLU A 106 -22.43 -10.94 -2.76
N LEU A 107 -21.42 -11.66 -3.30
CA LEU A 107 -21.43 -12.13 -4.68
C LEU A 107 -21.96 -13.56 -4.82
N GLY A 108 -22.15 -14.29 -3.71
CA GLY A 108 -22.51 -15.70 -3.73
C GLY A 108 -21.48 -16.62 -4.41
N LYS A 109 -20.24 -16.13 -4.60
CA LYS A 109 -19.14 -16.80 -5.31
C LYS A 109 -18.01 -17.15 -4.35
N THR A 110 -17.21 -18.14 -4.77
CA THR A 110 -15.97 -18.53 -4.09
C THR A 110 -14.80 -18.29 -5.05
N PHE A 111 -13.81 -17.54 -4.61
CA PHE A 111 -12.60 -17.24 -5.36
C PHE A 111 -11.40 -17.96 -4.76
N MET A 112 -10.48 -18.41 -5.60
CA MET A 112 -9.21 -18.97 -5.14
C MET A 112 -8.21 -17.82 -5.00
N VAL A 113 -7.79 -17.55 -3.77
CA VAL A 113 -6.90 -16.41 -3.44
C VAL A 113 -5.75 -16.82 -2.54
N THR A 114 -4.66 -16.06 -2.58
CA THR A 114 -3.52 -16.25 -1.70
C THR A 114 -3.77 -15.57 -0.35
N GLU A 115 -4.50 -16.23 0.54
CA GLU A 115 -4.95 -15.64 1.80
C GLU A 115 -3.80 -15.27 2.76
N ASN A 116 -2.72 -16.03 2.77
CA ASN A 116 -1.62 -15.90 3.74
C ASN A 116 -0.34 -15.29 3.17
N HIS A 117 -0.42 -14.61 2.02
CA HIS A 117 0.74 -13.92 1.46
C HIS A 117 1.13 -12.69 2.30
N VAL A 118 2.42 -12.43 2.41
CA VAL A 118 2.99 -11.22 3.03
C VAL A 118 4.14 -10.72 2.16
N ILE A 119 4.15 -9.44 1.84
CA ILE A 119 5.28 -8.79 1.18
C ILE A 119 6.07 -8.07 2.26
N SER A 120 7.30 -8.51 2.51
CA SER A 120 8.21 -7.93 3.50
C SER A 120 9.19 -6.99 2.82
N VAL A 121 9.13 -5.70 3.16
CA VAL A 121 10.08 -4.70 2.67
C VAL A 121 11.08 -4.39 3.77
N GLN A 122 12.36 -4.61 3.51
CA GLN A 122 13.46 -4.35 4.41
C GLN A 122 14.44 -3.36 3.78
N THR A 123 14.81 -2.33 4.54
CA THR A 123 15.79 -1.33 4.11
C THR A 123 17.00 -1.37 5.03
N ASP A 124 18.18 -1.14 4.48
CA ASP A 124 19.38 -0.92 5.28
C ASP A 124 19.43 0.52 5.80
N ARG A 125 20.24 0.74 6.84
CA ARG A 125 20.52 2.11 7.30
C ARG A 125 21.33 2.83 6.22
N GLY A 126 20.83 4.01 5.81
CA GLY A 126 21.46 4.83 4.76
C GLY A 126 20.85 4.64 3.37
N THR A 127 19.86 3.77 3.21
CA THR A 127 19.05 3.70 1.97
C THR A 127 18.38 5.04 1.70
N ASP A 128 18.39 5.47 0.45
CA ASP A 128 17.69 6.68 0.01
C ASP A 128 16.17 6.51 0.18
N TYR A 129 15.55 7.50 0.83
CA TYR A 129 14.09 7.49 1.04
C TYR A 129 13.32 7.47 -0.28
N GLY A 130 13.84 8.13 -1.34
CA GLY A 130 13.21 8.13 -2.66
C GLY A 130 13.10 6.72 -3.26
N VAL A 131 14.14 5.90 -3.10
CA VAL A 131 14.12 4.50 -3.59
C VAL A 131 13.14 3.65 -2.78
N TYR A 132 13.12 3.81 -1.46
CA TYR A 132 12.13 3.15 -0.60
C TYR A 132 10.70 3.52 -1.02
N PHE A 133 10.44 4.81 -1.21
CA PHE A 133 9.13 5.29 -1.63
C PHE A 133 8.72 4.75 -3.00
N ALA A 134 9.65 4.71 -3.96
CA ALA A 134 9.40 4.14 -5.28
C ALA A 134 9.04 2.64 -5.24
N VAL A 135 9.66 1.87 -4.33
CA VAL A 135 9.29 0.46 -4.10
C VAL A 135 7.90 0.35 -3.50
N GLN A 136 7.55 1.19 -2.53
CA GLN A 136 6.21 1.21 -1.95
C GLN A 136 5.15 1.56 -3.00
N ASP A 137 5.42 2.55 -3.85
CA ASP A 137 4.52 2.94 -4.96
C ASP A 137 4.34 1.80 -5.97
N ALA A 138 5.41 1.11 -6.34
CA ALA A 138 5.36 -0.06 -7.23
C ALA A 138 4.49 -1.18 -6.65
N LEU A 139 4.58 -1.45 -5.33
CA LEU A 139 3.75 -2.44 -4.66
C LEU A 139 2.29 -2.03 -4.60
N VAL A 140 2.00 -0.78 -4.24
CA VAL A 140 0.62 -0.25 -4.24
C VAL A 140 0.03 -0.30 -5.65
N SER A 141 0.82 0.07 -6.67
CA SER A 141 0.42 -0.04 -8.07
C SER A 141 0.08 -1.48 -8.47
N ALA A 142 0.86 -2.47 -8.01
CA ALA A 142 0.56 -3.89 -8.25
C ALA A 142 -0.79 -4.30 -7.66
N TYR A 143 -1.07 -3.94 -6.40
CA TYR A 143 -2.37 -4.19 -5.78
C TYR A 143 -3.52 -3.49 -6.50
N ASN A 144 -3.33 -2.23 -6.90
CA ASN A 144 -4.35 -1.47 -7.62
C ASN A 144 -4.68 -2.10 -8.99
N GLU A 145 -3.67 -2.57 -9.72
CA GLU A 145 -3.90 -3.25 -10.99
C GLU A 145 -4.67 -4.58 -10.80
N ILE A 146 -4.30 -5.39 -9.81
CA ILE A 146 -5.03 -6.63 -9.50
C ILE A 146 -6.48 -6.33 -9.12
N ARG A 147 -6.71 -5.32 -8.30
CA ARG A 147 -8.05 -4.88 -7.91
C ARG A 147 -8.85 -4.34 -9.10
N ASP A 148 -8.22 -3.60 -10.00
CA ASP A 148 -8.84 -3.11 -11.23
C ASP A 148 -9.24 -4.26 -12.16
N GLU A 149 -8.38 -5.26 -12.34
CA GLU A 149 -8.65 -6.45 -13.13
C GLU A 149 -9.86 -7.22 -12.56
N PHE A 150 -9.84 -7.49 -11.27
CA PHE A 150 -10.94 -8.16 -10.58
C PHE A 150 -12.24 -7.34 -10.63
N SER A 151 -12.18 -6.03 -10.41
CA SER A 151 -13.34 -5.14 -10.44
C SER A 151 -13.98 -5.09 -11.81
N LYS A 152 -13.19 -5.03 -12.87
CA LYS A 152 -13.70 -5.08 -14.25
C LYS A 152 -14.37 -6.40 -14.56
N GLN A 153 -13.82 -7.50 -14.07
CA GLN A 153 -14.35 -8.84 -14.30
C GLN A 153 -15.69 -9.07 -13.58
N GLU A 154 -15.82 -8.60 -12.33
CA GLU A 154 -17.00 -8.86 -11.51
C GLU A 154 -18.09 -7.78 -11.60
N PHE A 155 -17.68 -6.50 -11.75
CA PHE A 155 -18.59 -5.36 -11.73
C PHE A 155 -18.61 -4.56 -13.05
N GLY A 156 -17.70 -4.81 -13.98
CA GLY A 156 -17.63 -4.10 -15.27
C GLY A 156 -16.96 -2.72 -15.24
N TYR A 157 -16.51 -2.26 -14.07
CA TYR A 157 -15.90 -0.95 -13.85
C TYR A 157 -14.54 -1.09 -13.18
N LYS A 158 -13.70 -0.04 -13.23
CA LYS A 158 -12.45 0.01 -12.48
C LYS A 158 -12.74 0.15 -10.99
N TYR A 159 -11.76 -0.23 -10.15
CA TYR A 159 -11.87 -0.19 -8.70
C TYR A 159 -12.23 1.21 -8.15
N ASP A 160 -11.65 2.27 -8.70
CA ASP A 160 -11.90 3.67 -8.32
C ASP A 160 -13.32 4.18 -8.66
N GLN A 161 -13.99 3.51 -9.61
CA GLN A 161 -15.35 3.84 -10.06
C GLN A 161 -16.45 3.07 -9.30
N LEU A 162 -16.05 2.12 -8.43
CA LEU A 162 -16.96 1.34 -7.64
C LEU A 162 -17.49 2.12 -6.44
N ASP A 163 -18.68 1.77 -5.97
CA ASP A 163 -19.21 2.26 -4.70
C ASP A 163 -18.44 1.70 -3.49
N ALA A 164 -18.68 2.27 -2.29
CA ALA A 164 -17.94 1.92 -1.08
C ALA A 164 -18.09 0.44 -0.67
N ASP A 165 -19.26 -0.16 -0.90
CA ASP A 165 -19.53 -1.55 -0.55
C ASP A 165 -18.83 -2.49 -1.54
N GLN A 166 -18.89 -2.21 -2.83
CA GLN A 166 -18.15 -2.95 -3.86
C GLN A 166 -16.64 -2.87 -3.65
N GLN A 167 -16.10 -1.67 -3.35
CA GLN A 167 -14.69 -1.50 -3.02
C GLN A 167 -14.27 -2.31 -1.80
N LYS A 168 -15.15 -2.42 -0.79
CA LYS A 168 -14.91 -3.24 0.40
C LYS A 168 -14.80 -4.72 0.05
N ILE A 169 -15.67 -5.23 -0.83
CA ILE A 169 -15.61 -6.60 -1.33
C ILE A 169 -14.28 -6.86 -2.03
N VAL A 170 -13.86 -5.96 -2.92
CA VAL A 170 -12.57 -6.10 -3.64
C VAL A 170 -11.38 -6.10 -2.68
N ARG A 171 -11.39 -5.25 -1.64
CA ARG A 171 -10.35 -5.24 -0.60
C ARG A 171 -10.34 -6.48 0.28
N ASP A 172 -11.49 -7.12 0.47
CA ASP A 172 -11.60 -8.38 1.21
C ASP A 172 -10.97 -9.54 0.43
N VAL A 173 -11.16 -9.57 -0.89
CA VAL A 173 -10.57 -10.58 -1.80
C VAL A 173 -9.06 -10.36 -1.96
N TYR A 174 -8.62 -9.11 -2.12
CA TYR A 174 -7.20 -8.72 -2.30
C TYR A 174 -6.76 -7.70 -1.24
N PRO A 175 -6.60 -8.13 0.03
CA PRO A 175 -6.12 -7.26 1.09
C PRO A 175 -4.65 -6.92 0.89
N GLN A 176 -4.31 -5.65 1.09
CA GLN A 176 -2.92 -5.21 1.02
C GLN A 176 -2.15 -5.68 2.26
N LYS A 177 -1.18 -6.57 2.07
CA LYS A 177 -0.38 -7.18 3.14
C LYS A 177 1.11 -6.88 2.92
N ILE A 178 1.46 -5.63 3.14
CA ILE A 178 2.85 -5.15 3.10
C ILE A 178 3.31 -4.96 4.55
N SER A 179 4.40 -5.61 4.93
CA SER A 179 5.05 -5.51 6.23
C SER A 179 6.41 -4.87 6.08
N GLU A 180 6.77 -4.00 7.01
CA GLU A 180 8.13 -3.46 7.13
C GLU A 180 8.89 -4.28 8.15
N ALA A 181 10.01 -4.86 7.73
CA ALA A 181 10.92 -5.54 8.63
C ALA A 181 11.97 -4.56 9.15
N GLU A 182 12.30 -4.67 10.43
CA GLU A 182 13.38 -3.86 11.01
C GLU A 182 14.71 -4.13 10.29
N PRO A 183 15.54 -3.08 10.08
CA PRO A 183 16.86 -3.24 9.48
C PRO A 183 17.70 -4.19 10.32
N LYS A 184 18.12 -5.32 9.76
CA LYS A 184 19.08 -6.17 10.43
C LYS A 184 20.41 -5.44 10.53
N LYS A 185 20.97 -5.36 11.75
CA LYS A 185 22.35 -4.88 11.95
C LYS A 185 23.29 -5.96 11.42
N TYR A 186 23.69 -5.86 10.14
CA TYR A 186 24.83 -6.61 9.65
C TYR A 186 26.10 -5.86 10.07
N GLY A 187 26.88 -6.46 10.94
CA GLY A 187 28.22 -5.99 11.28
C GLY A 187 28.36 -5.30 12.60
N GLY A 188 28.69 -6.05 13.58
CA GLY A 188 29.17 -5.68 14.90
C GLY A 188 29.80 -6.86 15.58
N GLN A 189 30.80 -7.48 14.91
CA GLN A 189 31.83 -8.22 15.63
C GLN A 189 32.85 -7.19 16.10
N GLN A 190 32.92 -6.96 17.37
CA GLN A 190 34.12 -6.77 18.15
C GLN A 190 33.99 -7.63 19.38
#